data_5539e1de64aa31671256270eb21f0a19
#
_entry.id   5539e1de64aa31671256270eb21f0a19
#
_cell.length_a   1.000
_cell.length_b   1.000
_cell.length_c   1.000
_cell.angle_alpha   90.00
_cell.angle_beta   90.00
_cell.angle_gamma   90.00
#
_symmetry.space_group_name_H-M   'P 1'
#
loop_
_entity.id
_entity.type
_entity.pdbx_description
1 polymer ?
#
loop_
_entity_poly.entity_id
_entity_poly.type
_entity_poly.pdbx_seq_one_letter_code
_entity_poly.pdbx_strand_id
1 'polypeptide(L)'
;YHGERRAGHVGQALPGVTVGLFNDKHEHITEQNMPGEIRIRGANVFLEYWDNPQATEQSFVDGWFCTGDVAVIDKGYYRIMGRSSIDIIKSGGYKLSALEIEGVLLTHEKIEEVAVIGAPDETWGEAVTAFVVLSPSASLSQENLKTWCDGRMSAYKIPKKLKILDSLPRNAMGKVTKSDLKKLL
;
A
#
# COMPACT_ATOMS: atom_id res chain seq x y z
N TYR A 1 5.24 19.57 -20.46
CA TYR A 1 4.20 18.97 -19.60
C TYR A 1 3.30 20.08 -19.07
N HIS A 2 2.04 20.13 -19.54
CA HIS A 2 1.05 21.15 -19.17
C HIS A 2 -0.08 20.57 -18.28
N GLY A 3 0.17 19.45 -17.58
CA GLY A 3 -0.82 18.80 -16.73
C GLY A 3 -0.89 19.40 -15.33
N GLU A 4 -2.08 19.34 -14.73
CA GLU A 4 -2.30 19.69 -13.33
C GLU A 4 -1.47 18.75 -12.43
N ARG A 5 -0.79 19.30 -11.43
CA ARG A 5 -0.11 18.52 -10.39
C ARG A 5 -1.03 18.36 -9.19
N ARG A 6 -1.36 17.11 -8.85
CA ARG A 6 -2.22 16.79 -7.71
C ARG A 6 -1.41 16.11 -6.62
N ALA A 7 -1.51 16.61 -5.41
CA ALA A 7 -0.88 15.97 -4.25
C ALA A 7 -1.38 14.52 -4.10
N GLY A 8 -0.47 13.60 -3.79
CA GLY A 8 -0.79 12.18 -3.64
C GLY A 8 -1.03 11.40 -4.94
N HIS A 9 -0.93 12.04 -6.11
CA HIS A 9 -1.09 11.38 -7.42
C HIS A 9 0.23 11.35 -8.18
N VAL A 10 0.41 10.33 -9.00
CA VAL A 10 1.59 10.17 -9.86
C VAL A 10 1.36 10.70 -11.27
N GLY A 11 0.14 11.18 -11.56
CA GLY A 11 -0.19 11.78 -12.86
C GLY A 11 -0.96 10.84 -13.79
N GLN A 12 -0.73 11.00 -15.07
CA GLN A 12 -1.35 10.26 -16.17
C GLN A 12 -0.29 9.47 -16.94
N ALA A 13 -0.71 8.53 -17.78
CA ALA A 13 0.18 7.79 -18.64
C ALA A 13 0.98 8.71 -19.57
N LEU A 14 2.26 8.41 -19.76
CA LEU A 14 3.10 9.11 -20.73
C LEU A 14 2.70 8.73 -22.16
N PRO A 15 2.93 9.60 -23.16
CA PRO A 15 2.78 9.23 -24.58
C PRO A 15 3.61 7.97 -24.91
N GLY A 16 2.99 7.05 -25.63
CA GLY A 16 3.64 5.77 -26.01
C GLY A 16 3.59 4.68 -24.93
N VAL A 17 3.03 4.97 -23.76
CA VAL A 17 2.80 3.98 -22.68
C VAL A 17 1.31 3.79 -22.50
N THR A 18 0.87 2.55 -22.53
CA THR A 18 -0.48 2.20 -22.10
C THR A 18 -0.43 1.73 -20.65
N VAL A 19 -1.27 2.32 -19.79
CA VAL A 19 -1.41 1.95 -18.38
C VAL A 19 -2.83 1.47 -18.15
N GLY A 20 -2.99 0.32 -17.51
CA GLY A 20 -4.29 -0.22 -17.10
C GLY A 20 -4.28 -0.66 -15.64
N LEU A 21 -5.45 -0.68 -15.02
CA LEU A 21 -5.67 -1.31 -13.71
C LEU A 21 -6.36 -2.65 -13.91
N PHE A 22 -5.92 -3.66 -13.18
CA PHE A 22 -6.43 -5.02 -13.30
C PHE A 22 -6.78 -5.60 -11.93
N ASN A 23 -7.89 -6.35 -11.87
CA ASN A 23 -8.27 -7.07 -10.66
C ASN A 23 -7.50 -8.41 -10.52
N ASP A 24 -7.78 -9.16 -9.43
CA ASP A 24 -7.13 -10.45 -9.16
C ASP A 24 -7.52 -11.56 -10.16
N LYS A 25 -8.55 -11.33 -11.01
CA LYS A 25 -8.95 -12.23 -12.10
C LYS A 25 -8.36 -11.82 -13.46
N HIS A 26 -7.43 -10.85 -13.48
CA HIS A 26 -6.83 -10.27 -14.67
C HIS A 26 -7.82 -9.48 -15.57
N GLU A 27 -8.97 -9.08 -15.04
CA GLU A 27 -9.94 -8.27 -15.75
C GLU A 27 -9.58 -6.78 -15.63
N HIS A 28 -9.71 -6.03 -16.71
CA HIS A 28 -9.43 -4.59 -16.75
C HIS A 28 -10.48 -3.81 -15.96
N ILE A 29 -10.03 -2.94 -15.06
CA ILE A 29 -10.87 -2.07 -14.24
C ILE A 29 -10.96 -0.69 -14.90
N THR A 30 -12.16 -0.21 -15.13
CA THR A 30 -12.45 1.12 -15.67
C THR A 30 -13.14 2.04 -14.67
N GLU A 31 -13.64 1.47 -13.56
CA GLU A 31 -14.35 2.22 -12.53
C GLU A 31 -13.41 3.13 -11.75
N GLN A 32 -13.91 4.34 -11.46
CA GLN A 32 -13.19 5.32 -10.63
C GLN A 32 -13.04 4.81 -9.19
N ASN A 33 -11.89 5.07 -8.59
CA ASN A 33 -11.57 4.71 -7.21
C ASN A 33 -11.62 3.21 -6.89
N MET A 34 -11.71 2.33 -7.90
CA MET A 34 -11.60 0.88 -7.72
C MET A 34 -10.13 0.47 -7.71
N PRO A 35 -9.64 -0.18 -6.63
CA PRO A 35 -8.24 -0.63 -6.56
C PRO A 35 -7.92 -1.75 -7.54
N GLY A 36 -6.84 -1.57 -8.32
CA GLY A 36 -6.32 -2.59 -9.22
C GLY A 36 -4.79 -2.55 -9.33
N GLU A 37 -4.21 -3.67 -9.74
CA GLU A 37 -2.79 -3.71 -10.07
C GLU A 37 -2.52 -2.86 -11.30
N ILE A 38 -1.52 -1.97 -11.20
CA ILE A 38 -1.01 -1.25 -12.38
C ILE A 38 -0.30 -2.24 -13.29
N ARG A 39 -0.75 -2.31 -14.53
CA ARG A 39 -0.01 -2.98 -15.60
C ARG A 39 0.30 -2.00 -16.71
N ILE A 40 1.45 -2.19 -17.32
CA ILE A 40 1.94 -1.30 -18.36
C ILE A 40 2.28 -2.08 -19.64
N ARG A 41 2.10 -1.42 -20.77
CA ARG A 41 2.49 -1.91 -22.08
C ARG A 41 3.00 -0.75 -22.92
N GLY A 42 4.11 -0.96 -23.63
CA GLY A 42 4.71 0.07 -24.49
C GLY A 42 6.13 -0.27 -24.88
N ALA A 43 6.67 0.44 -25.85
CA ALA A 43 8.02 0.21 -26.36
C ALA A 43 9.14 0.53 -25.34
N ASN A 44 8.80 1.20 -24.25
CA ASN A 44 9.73 1.53 -23.16
C ASN A 44 9.75 0.48 -22.04
N VAL A 45 8.91 -0.57 -22.14
CA VAL A 45 8.95 -1.69 -21.21
C VAL A 45 10.11 -2.59 -21.61
N PHE A 46 10.91 -3.03 -20.63
CA PHE A 46 12.03 -3.95 -20.86
C PHE A 46 11.53 -5.29 -21.44
N LEU A 47 12.41 -5.98 -22.15
CA LEU A 47 12.06 -7.24 -22.81
C LEU A 47 12.10 -8.42 -21.83
N GLU A 48 13.13 -8.48 -20.98
CA GLU A 48 13.37 -9.60 -20.09
C GLU A 48 14.20 -9.22 -18.87
N TYR A 49 14.13 -10.00 -17.81
CA TYR A 49 15.12 -10.00 -16.73
C TYR A 49 16.34 -10.78 -17.17
N TRP A 50 17.52 -10.18 -17.06
CA TRP A 50 18.77 -10.78 -17.48
C TRP A 50 19.00 -12.15 -16.83
N ASP A 51 19.25 -13.17 -17.65
CA ASP A 51 19.50 -14.57 -17.24
C ASP A 51 18.46 -15.14 -16.27
N ASN A 52 17.20 -14.66 -16.35
CA ASN A 52 16.11 -15.11 -15.50
C ASN A 52 14.78 -15.21 -16.27
N PRO A 53 14.66 -16.23 -17.16
CA PRO A 53 13.46 -16.41 -17.98
C PRO A 53 12.20 -16.68 -17.13
N GLN A 54 12.34 -17.38 -16.01
CA GLN A 54 11.22 -17.66 -15.12
C GLN A 54 10.63 -16.38 -14.52
N ALA A 55 11.48 -15.46 -14.03
CA ALA A 55 11.01 -14.16 -13.53
C ALA A 55 10.39 -13.34 -14.65
N THR A 56 10.91 -13.40 -15.85
CA THR A 56 10.34 -12.72 -17.02
C THR A 56 8.94 -13.24 -17.31
N GLU A 57 8.75 -14.55 -17.44
CA GLU A 57 7.45 -15.17 -17.69
C GLU A 57 6.41 -14.79 -16.63
N GLN A 58 6.79 -14.84 -15.35
CA GLN A 58 5.92 -14.50 -14.22
C GLN A 58 5.55 -13.00 -14.17
N SER A 59 6.33 -12.15 -14.81
CA SER A 59 6.13 -10.69 -14.78
C SER A 59 5.23 -10.18 -15.90
N PHE A 60 4.84 -11.02 -16.85
CA PHE A 60 3.98 -10.62 -17.97
C PHE A 60 2.72 -11.48 -18.02
N VAL A 61 1.57 -10.82 -18.23
CA VAL A 61 0.27 -11.47 -18.46
C VAL A 61 -0.38 -10.82 -19.67
N ASP A 62 -0.67 -11.60 -20.70
CA ASP A 62 -1.30 -11.14 -21.96
C ASP A 62 -0.60 -9.91 -22.59
N GLY A 63 0.72 -9.89 -22.56
CA GLY A 63 1.55 -8.80 -23.07
C GLY A 63 1.58 -7.53 -22.21
N TRP A 64 1.04 -7.59 -20.99
CA TRP A 64 1.16 -6.54 -20.00
C TRP A 64 2.21 -6.89 -18.95
N PHE A 65 3.09 -5.95 -18.67
CA PHE A 65 4.01 -6.05 -17.55
C PHE A 65 3.29 -5.76 -16.23
N CYS A 66 3.30 -6.70 -15.31
CA CYS A 66 2.74 -6.61 -13.97
C CYS A 66 3.71 -5.88 -13.05
N THR A 67 3.35 -4.66 -12.63
CA THR A 67 4.27 -3.86 -11.80
C THR A 67 4.33 -4.31 -10.34
N GLY A 68 3.29 -5.01 -9.87
CA GLY A 68 3.09 -5.33 -8.46
C GLY A 68 2.62 -4.12 -7.62
N ASP A 69 2.44 -2.95 -8.21
CA ASP A 69 1.89 -1.78 -7.53
C ASP A 69 0.37 -1.73 -7.72
N VAL A 70 -0.35 -1.38 -6.66
CA VAL A 70 -1.80 -1.16 -6.70
C VAL A 70 -2.10 0.32 -6.72
N ALA A 71 -3.05 0.72 -7.55
CA ALA A 71 -3.51 2.09 -7.63
C ALA A 71 -5.03 2.18 -7.83
N VAL A 72 -5.54 3.39 -7.75
CA VAL A 72 -6.87 3.79 -8.19
C VAL A 72 -6.75 4.89 -9.23
N ILE A 73 -7.79 5.03 -10.06
CA ILE A 73 -7.95 6.19 -10.94
C ILE A 73 -8.93 7.16 -10.27
N ASP A 74 -8.49 8.39 -10.05
CA ASP A 74 -9.33 9.49 -9.59
C ASP A 74 -9.31 10.62 -10.62
N LYS A 75 -10.45 10.85 -11.27
CA LYS A 75 -10.61 11.87 -12.32
C LYS A 75 -9.49 11.84 -13.39
N GLY A 76 -9.14 10.62 -13.82
CA GLY A 76 -8.12 10.39 -14.86
C GLY A 76 -6.66 10.43 -14.38
N TYR A 77 -6.43 10.58 -13.07
CA TYR A 77 -5.09 10.56 -12.47
C TYR A 77 -4.88 9.28 -11.64
N TYR A 78 -3.70 8.69 -11.74
CA TYR A 78 -3.35 7.52 -10.94
C TYR A 78 -2.85 7.94 -9.57
N ARG A 79 -3.41 7.32 -8.52
CA ARG A 79 -2.95 7.43 -7.14
C ARG A 79 -2.51 6.06 -6.66
N ILE A 80 -1.22 5.91 -6.39
CA ILE A 80 -0.63 4.65 -5.92
C ILE A 80 -1.06 4.40 -4.47
N MET A 81 -1.51 3.18 -4.20
CA MET A 81 -1.91 2.70 -2.87
C MET A 81 -0.78 1.93 -2.18
N GLY A 82 0.20 1.45 -2.94
CA GLY A 82 1.35 0.69 -2.47
C GLY A 82 1.55 -0.63 -3.19
N ARG A 83 2.52 -1.41 -2.73
CA ARG A 83 2.83 -2.74 -3.24
C ARG A 83 1.79 -3.76 -2.83
N SER A 84 1.30 -4.55 -3.78
CA SER A 84 0.30 -5.60 -3.56
C SER A 84 0.70 -6.60 -2.47
N SER A 85 1.98 -6.98 -2.44
CA SER A 85 2.51 -8.00 -1.52
C SER A 85 2.82 -7.48 -0.11
N ILE A 86 2.93 -6.15 0.08
CA ILE A 86 3.48 -5.55 1.29
C ILE A 86 2.52 -4.52 1.92
N ASP A 87 1.93 -3.66 1.07
CA ASP A 87 1.21 -2.47 1.54
C ASP A 87 -0.31 -2.59 1.41
N ILE A 88 -0.80 -3.61 0.70
CA ILE A 88 -2.24 -3.83 0.56
C ILE A 88 -2.71 -4.87 1.58
N ILE A 89 -3.60 -4.42 2.46
CA ILE A 89 -4.23 -5.24 3.50
C ILE A 89 -5.61 -5.66 3.01
N LYS A 90 -5.87 -6.97 3.01
CA LYS A 90 -7.16 -7.54 2.58
C LYS A 90 -8.04 -7.80 3.80
N SER A 91 -8.79 -6.78 4.24
CA SER A 91 -9.59 -6.81 5.46
C SER A 91 -11.07 -6.64 5.17
N GLY A 92 -11.91 -7.60 5.55
CA GLY A 92 -13.36 -7.55 5.41
C GLY A 92 -13.82 -7.34 3.95
N GLY A 93 -13.10 -7.90 2.97
CA GLY A 93 -13.40 -7.74 1.54
C GLY A 93 -12.85 -6.45 0.91
N TYR A 94 -12.26 -5.56 1.70
CA TYR A 94 -11.63 -4.33 1.20
C TYR A 94 -10.13 -4.50 0.97
N LYS A 95 -9.60 -3.83 -0.06
CA LYS A 95 -8.17 -3.63 -0.27
C LYS A 95 -7.78 -2.29 0.34
N LEU A 96 -7.10 -2.32 1.49
CA LEU A 96 -6.71 -1.13 2.25
C LEU A 96 -5.24 -0.81 2.00
N SER A 97 -4.93 0.47 1.84
CA SER A 97 -3.55 0.94 1.75
C SER A 97 -2.96 1.13 3.15
N ALA A 98 -1.94 0.35 3.49
CA ALA A 98 -1.17 0.57 4.70
C ALA A 98 -0.52 1.96 4.71
N LEU A 99 -0.01 2.43 3.56
CA LEU A 99 0.62 3.74 3.41
C LEU A 99 -0.35 4.89 3.71
N GLU A 100 -1.61 4.77 3.30
CA GLU A 100 -2.64 5.77 3.61
C GLU A 100 -2.92 5.81 5.11
N ILE A 101 -3.01 4.65 5.76
CA ILE A 101 -3.23 4.56 7.21
C ILE A 101 -2.02 5.12 7.96
N GLU A 102 -0.79 4.74 7.56
CA GLU A 102 0.46 5.25 8.11
C GLU A 102 0.53 6.78 8.01
N GLY A 103 0.17 7.34 6.84
CA GLY A 103 0.15 8.78 6.62
C GLY A 103 -0.77 9.53 7.59
N VAL A 104 -1.94 8.96 7.93
CA VAL A 104 -2.82 9.55 8.94
C VAL A 104 -2.22 9.38 10.33
N LEU A 105 -1.75 8.19 10.71
CA LEU A 105 -1.20 7.92 12.03
C LEU A 105 0.02 8.76 12.37
N LEU A 106 0.87 9.07 11.39
CA LEU A 106 2.04 9.96 11.54
C LEU A 106 1.67 11.40 11.91
N THR A 107 0.39 11.80 11.74
CA THR A 107 -0.07 13.13 12.21
C THR A 107 -0.41 13.16 13.70
N HIS A 108 -0.34 12.02 14.40
CA HIS A 108 -0.57 11.94 15.83
C HIS A 108 0.66 12.41 16.61
N GLU A 109 0.48 13.38 17.51
CA GLU A 109 1.56 14.06 18.26
C GLU A 109 2.51 13.13 19.04
N LYS A 110 2.03 11.94 19.40
CA LYS A 110 2.78 10.94 20.20
C LYS A 110 3.50 9.90 19.36
N ILE A 111 3.30 9.87 18.04
CA ILE A 111 3.87 8.86 17.15
C ILE A 111 5.03 9.46 16.38
N GLU A 112 6.22 8.92 16.56
CA GLU A 112 7.41 9.29 15.80
C GLU A 112 7.56 8.45 14.52
N GLU A 113 7.32 7.13 14.65
CA GLU A 113 7.38 6.21 13.52
C GLU A 113 6.18 5.27 13.54
N VAL A 114 5.72 4.88 12.37
CA VAL A 114 4.65 3.89 12.22
C VAL A 114 4.89 2.99 11.02
N ALA A 115 4.52 1.74 11.18
CA ALA A 115 4.36 0.81 10.08
C ALA A 115 3.07 0.01 10.29
N VAL A 116 2.29 -0.14 9.23
CA VAL A 116 1.01 -0.84 9.26
C VAL A 116 1.08 -2.08 8.38
N ILE A 117 0.61 -3.21 8.91
CA ILE A 117 0.51 -4.47 8.18
C ILE A 117 -0.84 -5.14 8.41
N GLY A 118 -1.20 -6.07 7.53
CA GLY A 118 -2.27 -7.04 7.78
C GLY A 118 -1.74 -8.20 8.63
N ALA A 119 -2.36 -8.43 9.78
CA ALA A 119 -2.15 -9.63 10.57
C ALA A 119 -3.25 -10.65 10.27
N PRO A 120 -2.96 -11.95 10.17
CA PRO A 120 -3.99 -12.97 9.98
C PRO A 120 -5.10 -12.85 11.02
N ASP A 121 -6.35 -12.95 10.58
CA ASP A 121 -7.55 -12.79 11.42
C ASP A 121 -8.69 -13.63 10.86
N GLU A 122 -9.32 -14.44 11.72
CA GLU A 122 -10.38 -15.38 11.31
C GLU A 122 -11.65 -14.67 10.80
N THR A 123 -11.95 -13.49 11.32
CA THR A 123 -13.16 -12.74 10.98
C THR A 123 -12.96 -11.86 9.74
N TRP A 124 -11.79 -11.22 9.65
CA TRP A 124 -11.54 -10.20 8.66
C TRP A 124 -10.63 -10.64 7.51
N GLY A 125 -10.06 -11.87 7.58
CA GLY A 125 -8.97 -12.34 6.73
C GLY A 125 -7.65 -11.73 7.19
N GLU A 126 -7.57 -10.40 7.20
CA GLU A 126 -6.46 -9.65 7.80
C GLU A 126 -6.98 -8.54 8.71
N ALA A 127 -6.44 -8.43 9.92
CA ALA A 127 -6.68 -7.32 10.83
C ALA A 127 -5.61 -6.23 10.62
N VAL A 128 -6.04 -4.99 10.44
CA VAL A 128 -5.12 -3.84 10.40
C VAL A 128 -4.37 -3.74 11.71
N THR A 129 -3.05 -3.89 11.66
CA THR A 129 -2.16 -3.87 12.83
C THR A 129 -1.13 -2.76 12.68
N ALA A 130 -1.10 -1.81 13.61
CA ALA A 130 -0.15 -0.72 13.65
C ALA A 130 1.00 -1.05 14.60
N PHE A 131 2.23 -0.92 14.12
CA PHE A 131 3.46 -0.91 14.90
C PHE A 131 3.93 0.53 14.99
N VAL A 132 4.12 1.04 16.19
CA VAL A 132 4.47 2.44 16.41
C VAL A 132 5.70 2.57 17.30
N VAL A 133 6.51 3.58 17.02
CA VAL A 133 7.51 4.12 17.93
C VAL A 133 6.94 5.42 18.49
N LEU A 134 6.88 5.54 19.81
CA LEU A 134 6.35 6.72 20.47
C LEU A 134 7.43 7.73 20.79
N SER A 135 7.06 8.99 20.84
CA SER A 135 7.92 10.06 21.36
C SER A 135 8.36 9.78 22.80
N PRO A 136 9.53 10.27 23.23
CA PRO A 136 10.04 10.02 24.60
C PRO A 136 9.01 10.35 25.67
N SER A 137 8.82 9.42 26.60
CA SER A 137 7.87 9.53 27.73
C SER A 137 6.38 9.55 27.31
N ALA A 138 6.06 9.39 26.04
CA ALA A 138 4.66 9.27 25.60
C ALA A 138 4.09 7.88 25.91
N SER A 139 2.78 7.84 26.10
CA SER A 139 2.01 6.60 26.20
C SER A 139 0.78 6.66 25.30
N LEU A 140 0.45 5.54 24.68
CA LEU A 140 -0.70 5.43 23.77
C LEU A 140 -1.35 4.05 23.97
N SER A 141 -2.63 4.03 24.31
CA SER A 141 -3.41 2.79 24.37
C SER A 141 -4.16 2.54 23.05
N GLN A 142 -4.57 1.29 22.83
CA GLN A 142 -5.41 0.92 21.70
C GLN A 142 -6.72 1.73 21.65
N GLU A 143 -7.35 1.96 22.82
CA GLU A 143 -8.59 2.73 22.91
C GLU A 143 -8.39 4.20 22.55
N ASN A 144 -7.31 4.81 23.07
CA ASN A 144 -6.98 6.20 22.75
C ASN A 144 -6.68 6.38 21.27
N LEU A 145 -5.93 5.44 20.68
CA LEU A 145 -5.66 5.46 19.24
C LEU A 145 -6.95 5.33 18.44
N LYS A 146 -7.84 4.40 18.80
CA LYS A 146 -9.14 4.22 18.12
C LYS A 146 -9.97 5.50 18.19
N THR A 147 -10.10 6.10 19.37
CA THR A 147 -10.84 7.36 19.57
C THR A 147 -10.23 8.50 18.77
N TRP A 148 -8.90 8.59 18.73
CA TRP A 148 -8.21 9.62 17.95
C TRP A 148 -8.41 9.44 16.43
N CYS A 149 -8.46 8.19 15.94
CA CYS A 149 -8.70 7.88 14.53
C CYS A 149 -10.13 8.18 14.08
N ASP A 150 -11.09 8.24 15.01
CA ASP A 150 -12.49 8.51 14.67
C ASP A 150 -12.65 9.88 14.01
N GLY A 151 -13.39 9.91 12.91
CA GLY A 151 -13.54 11.10 12.08
C GLY A 151 -12.32 11.48 11.21
N ARG A 152 -11.15 10.82 11.39
CA ARG A 152 -9.93 11.05 10.59
C ARG A 152 -9.73 10.02 9.50
N MET A 153 -10.26 8.81 9.69
CA MET A 153 -10.28 7.76 8.68
C MET A 153 -11.55 6.92 8.81
N SER A 154 -11.88 6.18 7.75
CA SER A 154 -13.03 5.27 7.77
C SER A 154 -12.84 4.17 8.82
N ALA A 155 -13.92 3.76 9.49
CA ALA A 155 -13.88 2.81 10.60
C ALA A 155 -13.18 1.48 10.28
N TYR A 156 -13.29 0.99 9.04
CA TYR A 156 -12.64 -0.23 8.58
C TYR A 156 -11.11 -0.10 8.37
N LYS A 157 -10.58 1.14 8.32
CA LYS A 157 -9.14 1.43 8.25
C LYS A 157 -8.48 1.58 9.61
N ILE A 158 -9.28 1.80 10.68
CA ILE A 158 -8.75 1.99 12.02
C ILE A 158 -8.03 0.73 12.49
N PRO A 159 -6.77 0.83 12.97
CA PRO A 159 -6.02 -0.32 13.47
C PRO A 159 -6.77 -1.05 14.58
N LYS A 160 -6.93 -2.36 14.39
CA LYS A 160 -7.55 -3.26 15.38
C LYS A 160 -6.55 -3.75 16.42
N LYS A 161 -5.26 -3.66 16.11
CA LYS A 161 -4.16 -4.02 17.01
C LYS A 161 -3.10 -2.92 16.97
N LEU A 162 -2.61 -2.56 18.16
CA LEU A 162 -1.51 -1.61 18.35
C LEU A 162 -0.36 -2.34 19.04
N LYS A 163 0.83 -2.27 18.47
CA LYS A 163 2.08 -2.75 19.07
C LYS A 163 3.08 -1.59 19.16
N ILE A 164 3.59 -1.35 20.35
CA ILE A 164 4.58 -0.33 20.62
C ILE A 164 5.95 -1.00 20.59
N LEU A 165 6.88 -0.42 19.86
CA LEU A 165 8.26 -0.88 19.74
C LEU A 165 9.22 0.26 20.08
N ASP A 166 10.41 -0.10 20.53
CA ASP A 166 11.50 0.88 20.73
C ASP A 166 12.06 1.39 19.39
N SER A 167 12.01 0.56 18.34
CA SER A 167 12.40 0.92 16.97
C SER A 167 11.74 0.00 15.95
N LEU A 168 11.52 0.48 14.73
CA LEU A 168 11.06 -0.36 13.62
C LEU A 168 12.23 -1.12 12.98
N PRO A 169 12.05 -2.41 12.61
CA PRO A 169 13.07 -3.16 11.89
C PRO A 169 13.37 -2.55 10.52
N ARG A 170 14.65 -2.42 10.19
CA ARG A 170 15.11 -1.80 8.94
C ARG A 170 16.13 -2.67 8.23
N ASN A 171 16.13 -2.62 6.92
CA ASN A 171 17.16 -3.24 6.11
C ASN A 171 18.46 -2.39 6.10
N ALA A 172 19.52 -2.88 5.43
CA ALA A 172 20.80 -2.18 5.33
C ALA A 172 20.72 -0.79 4.66
N MET A 173 19.63 -0.52 3.93
CA MET A 173 19.39 0.78 3.29
C MET A 173 18.53 1.72 4.17
N GLY A 174 18.23 1.34 5.41
CA GLY A 174 17.42 2.13 6.35
C GLY A 174 15.90 2.06 6.11
N LYS A 175 15.43 1.23 5.16
CA LYS A 175 13.99 1.07 4.88
C LYS A 175 13.35 0.10 5.86
N VAL A 176 12.16 0.44 6.37
CA VAL A 176 11.37 -0.44 7.26
C VAL A 176 11.05 -1.76 6.55
N THR A 177 11.34 -2.87 7.24
CA THR A 177 11.14 -4.24 6.72
C THR A 177 9.84 -4.82 7.29
N LYS A 178 8.72 -4.63 6.57
CA LYS A 178 7.40 -5.13 7.01
C LYS A 178 7.33 -6.66 7.16
N SER A 179 8.15 -7.41 6.42
CA SER A 179 8.27 -8.87 6.59
C SER A 179 8.80 -9.26 7.97
N ASP A 180 9.66 -8.45 8.57
CA ASP A 180 10.17 -8.70 9.91
C ASP A 180 9.13 -8.34 10.99
N LEU A 181 8.30 -7.31 10.75
CA LEU A 181 7.15 -7.01 11.61
C LEU A 181 6.14 -8.16 11.65
N LYS A 182 5.94 -8.88 10.53
CA LYS A 182 5.07 -10.06 10.49
C LYS A 182 5.55 -11.19 11.43
N LYS A 183 6.86 -11.28 11.71
CA LYS A 183 7.42 -12.26 12.67
C LYS A 183 7.15 -11.89 14.13
N LEU A 184 6.73 -10.65 14.39
CA LEU A 184 6.41 -10.15 15.72
C LEU A 184 4.91 -10.26 16.06
N LEU A 185 4.09 -10.80 15.16
CA LEU A 185 2.67 -11.05 15.38
C LEU A 185 2.46 -12.20 16.34
#